data_850addb4c9f498ab546b08d7a22c2db4
#
_entry.id   850addb4c9f498ab546b08d7a22c2db4
#
_cell.length_a   1.000
_cell.length_b   1.000
_cell.length_c   1.000
_cell.angle_alpha   90.00
_cell.angle_beta   90.00
_cell.angle_gamma   90.00
#
_symmetry.space_group_name_H-M   'P 1'
#
loop_
_entity.id
_entity.type
_entity.pdbx_description
1 polymer ?
#
loop_
_entity_poly.entity_id
_entity_poly.type
_entity_poly.pdbx_seq_one_letter_code
_entity_poly.pdbx_strand_id
1 'polypeptide(L)' 'MREPDHIPRALLRLALTPSEAAQAIGCSRDFFDKHIGPELRWVRRGRLKFVAIAESEDWLHRNAALTLDRLDERRLG' A
#
# COMPACT_ATOMS: atom_id res chain seq x y z
N MET A 1 26.44 -4.37 12.51
CA MET A 1 25.90 -4.34 12.19
C MET A 1 25.18 -4.01 12.00
N ARG A 2 24.94 -3.91 11.60
CA ARG A 2 24.25 -3.77 11.40
C ARG A 2 23.47 -3.97 11.13
N GLU A 3 23.66 -3.32 10.98
CA GLU A 3 22.62 -3.66 11.27
C GLU A 3 21.74 -4.37 10.41
N PRO A 4 21.07 -5.58 10.61
CA PRO A 4 20.27 -6.35 9.71
C PRO A 4 19.02 -5.62 9.26
N ASP A 5 18.53 -4.72 10.08
CA ASP A 5 17.35 -3.95 9.71
C ASP A 5 17.68 -2.68 8.95
N HIS A 6 18.95 -2.49 8.70
CA HIS A 6 19.39 -1.34 7.91
C HIS A 6 19.31 -1.68 6.43
N ILE A 7 18.51 -0.96 5.70
CA ILE A 7 18.36 -1.17 4.26
C ILE A 7 18.95 0.01 3.52
N PRO A 8 20.05 -0.18 2.78
CA PRO A 8 20.61 0.91 2.01
C PRO A 8 19.61 1.41 0.98
N ARG A 9 19.68 2.66 0.66
CA ARG A 9 18.79 3.23 -0.34
C ARG A 9 18.88 2.51 -1.67
N ALA A 10 20.06 2.02 -2.00
CA ALA A 10 20.26 1.29 -3.24
C ALA A 10 19.49 -0.03 -3.25
N LEU A 11 19.17 -0.54 -2.07
CA LEU A 11 18.40 -1.77 -1.96
C LEU A 11 16.96 -1.42 -1.64
N LEU A 12 16.19 -1.16 -2.67
CA LEU A 12 14.80 -0.83 -2.48
C LEU A 12 14.02 -2.04 -2.01
N ARG A 13 13.10 -1.82 -1.13
CA ARG A 13 12.23 -2.89 -0.68
C ARG A 13 11.27 -3.27 -1.79
N LEU A 14 11.00 -4.55 -1.90
CA LEU A 14 10.05 -5.05 -2.89
C LEU A 14 8.68 -5.31 -2.30
N ALA A 15 8.60 -5.43 -0.98
CA ALA A 15 7.36 -5.77 -0.33
C ALA A 15 7.26 -5.11 1.03
N LEU A 16 6.03 -4.96 1.49
CA LEU A 16 5.72 -4.30 2.76
C LEU A 16 4.86 -5.20 3.62
N THR A 17 5.06 -5.11 4.93
CA THR A 17 4.11 -5.72 5.87
C THR A 17 2.85 -4.87 5.89
N PRO A 18 1.76 -5.38 6.49
CA PRO A 18 0.53 -4.56 6.57
C PRO A 18 0.75 -3.22 7.29
N SER A 19 1.52 -3.21 8.36
CA SER A 19 1.80 -1.95 9.06
C SER A 19 2.60 -0.99 8.22
N GLU A 20 3.59 -1.50 7.50
CA GLU A 20 4.40 -0.66 6.64
C GLU A 20 3.58 -0.12 5.47
N ALA A 21 2.69 -0.95 4.94
CA ALA A 21 1.84 -0.50 3.85
C ALA A 21 0.90 0.62 4.29
N ALA A 22 0.33 0.48 5.47
CA ALA A 22 -0.53 1.54 6.02
C ALA A 22 0.24 2.83 6.18
N GLN A 23 1.46 2.76 6.73
CA GLN A 23 2.31 3.93 6.89
C GLN A 23 2.68 4.54 5.56
N ALA A 24 3.02 3.72 4.59
CA ALA A 24 3.42 4.22 3.28
C ALA A 24 2.29 4.93 2.57
N ILE A 25 1.07 4.44 2.76
CA ILE A 25 -0.11 5.07 2.17
C ILE A 25 -0.52 6.31 2.96
N GLY A 26 -0.22 6.33 4.25
CA GLY A 26 -0.50 7.49 5.08
C GLY A 26 -1.79 7.39 5.86
N CYS A 27 -2.20 6.18 6.23
CA CYS A 27 -3.44 6.00 6.98
C CYS A 27 -3.18 5.14 8.22
N SER A 28 -4.18 5.06 9.08
CA SER A 28 -4.07 4.22 10.25
C SER A 28 -4.15 2.75 9.85
N ARG A 29 -3.62 1.89 10.71
CA ARG A 29 -3.68 0.46 10.46
C ARG A 29 -5.11 -0.03 10.41
N ASP A 30 -5.96 0.51 11.28
CA ASP A 30 -7.34 0.10 11.34
C ASP A 30 -8.08 0.44 10.04
N PHE A 31 -7.89 1.64 9.55
CA PHE A 31 -8.47 2.06 8.28
C PHE A 31 -7.95 1.18 7.15
N PHE A 32 -6.65 0.93 7.14
CA PHE A 32 -6.03 0.12 6.12
C PHE A 32 -6.64 -1.28 6.09
N ASP A 33 -6.75 -1.90 7.26
CA ASP A 33 -7.25 -3.27 7.36
C ASP A 33 -8.70 -3.38 6.88
N LYS A 34 -9.48 -2.35 7.09
CA LYS A 34 -10.90 -2.37 6.71
C LYS A 34 -11.14 -2.02 5.26
N HIS A 35 -10.39 -1.08 4.73
CA HIS A 35 -10.75 -0.47 3.45
C HIS A 35 -9.77 -0.74 2.32
N ILE A 36 -8.54 -1.01 2.62
CA ILE A 36 -7.51 -1.16 1.59
C ILE A 36 -6.99 -2.58 1.52
N GLY A 37 -6.64 -3.14 2.66
CA GLY A 37 -6.06 -4.47 2.72
C GLY A 37 -6.84 -5.54 1.97
N PRO A 38 -8.17 -5.59 2.10
CA PRO A 38 -8.93 -6.64 1.43
C PRO A 38 -8.87 -6.55 -0.09
N GLU A 39 -8.48 -5.41 -0.64
CA GLU A 39 -8.41 -5.22 -2.09
C GLU A 39 -7.04 -5.51 -2.67
N LEU A 40 -6.07 -5.82 -1.81
CA LEU A 40 -4.71 -6.06 -2.25
C LEU A 40 -4.42 -7.56 -2.30
N ARG A 41 -3.47 -7.92 -3.15
CA ARG A 41 -3.02 -9.30 -3.27
C ARG A 41 -1.86 -9.50 -2.31
N TRP A 42 -2.07 -10.37 -1.34
CA TRP A 42 -1.08 -10.62 -0.31
C TRP A 42 -0.34 -11.91 -0.53
N VAL A 43 0.94 -11.90 -0.18
CA VAL A 43 1.75 -13.12 -0.11
C VAL A 43 1.83 -13.53 1.35
N ARG A 44 1.50 -14.77 1.63
CA ARG A 44 1.56 -15.31 2.98
C ARG A 44 2.56 -16.45 3.06
N ARG A 45 3.39 -16.39 4.10
CA ARG A 45 4.36 -17.44 4.37
C ARG A 45 4.47 -17.60 5.88
N GLY A 46 3.98 -18.72 6.41
CA GLY A 46 3.97 -18.93 7.84
C GLY A 46 3.18 -17.82 8.51
N ARG A 47 3.84 -17.08 9.38
CA ARG A 47 3.21 -15.95 10.07
C ARG A 47 3.37 -14.65 9.33
N LEU A 48 4.13 -14.65 8.27
CA LEU A 48 4.43 -13.43 7.56
C LEU A 48 3.41 -13.16 6.47
N LYS A 49 3.14 -11.90 6.28
CA LYS A 49 2.19 -11.43 5.28
C LYS A 49 2.79 -10.19 4.65
N PHE A 50 2.87 -10.20 3.34
CA PHE A 50 3.49 -9.10 2.58
C PHE A 50 2.62 -8.68 1.43
N VAL A 51 2.74 -7.43 1.04
CA VAL A 51 2.16 -6.95 -0.21
C VAL A 51 3.29 -6.34 -1.03
N ALA A 52 3.32 -6.63 -2.32
CA ALA A 52 4.33 -6.06 -3.20
C ALA A 52 4.13 -4.55 -3.28
N ILE A 53 5.22 -3.81 -3.32
CA ILE A 53 5.14 -2.36 -3.47
C ILE A 53 4.42 -2.02 -4.78
N ALA A 54 4.71 -2.75 -5.85
CA ALA A 54 4.06 -2.54 -7.13
C ALA A 54 2.54 -2.71 -7.04
N GLU A 55 2.09 -3.68 -6.23
CA GLU A 55 0.66 -3.90 -6.04
C GLU A 55 0.02 -2.71 -5.33
N SER A 56 0.69 -2.18 -4.32
CA SER A 56 0.19 -1.02 -3.59
C SER A 56 0.14 0.21 -4.48
N GLU A 57 1.16 0.41 -5.29
CA GLU A 57 1.19 1.53 -6.21
C GLU A 57 0.07 1.44 -7.23
N ASP A 58 -0.16 0.24 -7.75
CA ASP A 58 -1.21 0.01 -8.72
C ASP A 58 -2.59 0.32 -8.11
N TRP A 59 -2.79 -0.13 -6.87
CA TRP A 59 -4.04 0.16 -6.16
C TRP A 59 -4.26 1.67 -6.03
N LEU A 60 -3.21 2.39 -5.67
CA LEU A 60 -3.30 3.84 -5.52
C LEU A 60 -3.64 4.52 -6.85
N HIS A 61 -3.01 4.08 -7.92
CA HIS A 61 -3.29 4.65 -9.23
C HIS A 61 -4.73 4.43 -9.66
N ARG A 62 -5.23 3.22 -9.48
CA ARG A 62 -6.60 2.90 -9.86
C ARG A 62 -7.60 3.72 -9.06
N ASN A 63 -7.36 3.86 -7.78
CA ASN A 63 -8.29 4.57 -6.92
C ASN A 63 -8.21 6.07 -7.06
N ALA A 64 -7.03 6.60 -7.34
CA ALA A 64 -6.88 8.01 -7.62
C ALA A 64 -7.63 8.40 -8.88
N ALA A 65 -7.54 7.58 -9.91
CA ALA A 65 -8.24 7.85 -11.16
C ALA A 65 -9.75 7.87 -10.95
N LEU A 66 -10.26 6.89 -10.20
CA LEU A 66 -11.70 6.85 -9.91
C LEU A 66 -12.15 8.06 -9.13
N THR A 67 -11.35 8.49 -8.18
CA THR A 67 -11.69 9.66 -7.36
C THR A 67 -11.73 10.92 -8.21
N LEU A 68 -10.78 11.07 -9.10
CA LEU A 68 -10.75 12.23 -9.98
C LEU A 68 -11.94 12.26 -10.90
N ASP A 69 -12.34 11.12 -11.44
CA ASP A 69 -13.50 11.03 -12.29
C ASP A 69 -14.75 11.48 -11.54
N ARG A 70 -14.90 11.05 -10.31
CA ARG A 70 -16.06 11.43 -9.50
C ARG A 70 -16.07 12.92 -9.19
N LEU A 71 -14.91 13.48 -8.92
CA LEU A 71 -14.82 14.90 -8.65
C LEU A 71 -15.18 15.72 -9.88
N ASP A 72 -14.74 15.29 -11.04
CA ASP A 72 -15.07 15.96 -12.28
C ASP A 72 -16.57 15.95 -12.53
N GLU A 73 -17.21 14.81 -12.29
CA GLU A 73 -18.65 14.70 -12.44
C GLU A 73 -19.40 15.66 -11.55
N ARG A 74 -18.95 15.80 -10.33
CA ARG A 74 -19.56 16.73 -9.40
C ARG A 74 -19.42 18.17 -9.84
N ARG A 75 -18.26 18.49 -10.38
CA ARG A 75 -18.02 19.85 -10.84
C ARG A 75 -18.90 20.23 -11.99
N LEU A 76 -19.09 19.28 -12.88
CA LEU A 76 -19.90 19.53 -14.05
C LEU A 76 -21.40 19.50 -13.77
N GLY A 77 -21.74 18.78 -12.74
CA GLY A 77 -23.13 18.69 -12.33
C GLY A 77 -23.46 19.79 -11.36
#